data_81501172fdbfd344830d82b8e4b528e2
#
_entry.id   81501172fdbfd344830d82b8e4b528e2
#
_cell.length_a   1.000
_cell.length_b   1.000
_cell.length_c   1.000
_cell.angle_alpha   90.00
_cell.angle_beta   90.00
_cell.angle_gamma   90.00
#
_symmetry.space_group_name_H-M   'P 1'
#
loop_
_entity.id
_entity.type
_entity.pdbx_description
1 polymer ?
#
loop_
_entity_poly.entity_id
_entity_poly.type
_entity_poly.pdbx_seq_one_letter_code
_entity_poly.pdbx_strand_id
1 'polypeptide(L)'
;TSSESSEIHQVVNCPASMEQVRLKDYELTHPLILTDISEESASLRGIHDKIETYVNAARSEQKADEISVYFRKLDNGAWFSINPNQTYNPASMIKVAYLITFMKMAESNPNILNKKVYFSKHFSQAINQNIKDFQLKEGVHYTIEGLLTAMMVHSDNDATILLGEQMNVNIFNGIFKDLNIPIPNPVTEYYISVNDFCKFFRVLYSSTYTRPEYSEYALKMMTYSTYNNGLKKGIDPNVKMSHKFGERIFGSKAQLHEFGIVFYNKTPYLIGVMTKGNSLTQLSTILGDISKIAFDEYKMQNGI
;
A
#
# COMPACT_ATOMS: atom_id res chain seq x y z
N THR A 1 36.80 55.19 -1.08
CA THR A 1 36.03 54.34 -2.01
C THR A 1 36.31 52.88 -1.66
N SER A 2 35.46 52.32 -0.82
CA SER A 2 35.49 50.93 -0.43
C SER A 2 34.62 50.13 -1.40
N SER A 3 35.23 49.18 -2.07
CA SER A 3 34.54 48.22 -2.88
C SER A 3 34.08 47.06 -1.99
N GLU A 4 32.77 46.91 -1.75
CA GLU A 4 32.17 45.73 -1.18
C GLU A 4 32.20 44.64 -2.26
N SER A 5 32.96 43.58 -1.97
CA SER A 5 32.89 42.34 -2.73
C SER A 5 31.70 41.55 -2.25
N SER A 6 30.66 41.39 -3.09
CA SER A 6 29.56 40.48 -2.87
C SER A 6 30.07 39.06 -3.02
N GLU A 7 30.17 38.35 -1.90
CA GLU A 7 30.38 36.89 -1.87
C GLU A 7 29.11 36.23 -2.44
N ILE A 8 29.23 35.69 -3.63
CA ILE A 8 28.21 34.80 -4.21
C ILE A 8 28.38 33.45 -3.48
N HIS A 9 27.51 33.17 -2.53
CA HIS A 9 27.37 31.81 -2.00
C HIS A 9 26.87 30.89 -3.12
N GLN A 10 27.81 30.16 -3.73
CA GLN A 10 27.44 29.01 -4.54
C GLN A 10 26.78 27.98 -3.63
N VAL A 11 25.48 27.81 -3.76
CA VAL A 11 24.76 26.65 -3.21
C VAL A 11 25.29 25.43 -3.96
N VAL A 12 26.22 24.71 -3.36
CA VAL A 12 26.65 23.40 -3.85
C VAL A 12 25.47 22.48 -3.61
N ASN A 13 24.66 22.26 -4.65
CA ASN A 13 23.69 21.16 -4.65
C ASN A 13 24.49 19.86 -4.57
N CYS A 14 24.62 19.27 -3.39
CA CYS A 14 25.00 17.87 -3.29
C CYS A 14 23.95 17.06 -4.05
N PRO A 15 24.33 16.23 -5.02
CA PRO A 15 23.37 15.36 -5.68
C PRO A 15 22.70 14.49 -4.60
N ALA A 16 21.37 14.47 -4.59
CA ALA A 16 20.59 13.59 -3.73
C ALA A 16 21.13 12.16 -3.87
N SER A 17 21.39 11.48 -2.78
CA SER A 17 21.86 10.11 -2.81
C SER A 17 20.73 9.21 -3.36
N MET A 18 21.08 8.31 -4.28
CA MET A 18 20.14 7.35 -4.84
C MET A 18 20.23 6.04 -4.06
N GLU A 19 19.13 5.68 -3.41
CA GLU A 19 19.00 4.38 -2.76
C GLU A 19 18.52 3.33 -3.77
N GLN A 20 19.06 2.12 -3.69
CA GLN A 20 18.73 1.03 -4.58
C GLN A 20 18.45 -0.26 -3.80
N VAL A 21 17.33 -0.89 -4.11
CA VAL A 21 17.01 -2.25 -3.66
C VAL A 21 17.28 -3.20 -4.81
N ARG A 22 18.18 -4.14 -4.60
CA ARG A 22 18.62 -5.12 -5.61
C ARG A 22 18.52 -6.53 -5.08
N LEU A 23 18.16 -7.49 -5.93
CA LEU A 23 18.24 -8.91 -5.59
C LEU A 23 19.70 -9.31 -5.35
N LYS A 24 19.88 -10.15 -4.35
CA LYS A 24 21.19 -10.74 -3.97
C LYS A 24 21.26 -12.18 -4.48
N ASP A 25 22.44 -12.78 -4.33
CA ASP A 25 22.69 -14.21 -4.62
C ASP A 25 22.68 -14.58 -6.12
N TYR A 26 22.98 -13.61 -7.00
CA TYR A 26 23.29 -13.83 -8.41
C TYR A 26 24.77 -13.61 -8.68
N GLU A 27 25.40 -14.52 -9.44
CA GLU A 27 26.83 -14.47 -9.70
C GLU A 27 27.24 -13.34 -10.65
N LEU A 28 26.45 -13.13 -11.70
CA LEU A 28 26.81 -12.22 -12.81
C LEU A 28 25.88 -11.01 -12.92
N THR A 29 24.76 -11.01 -12.23
CA THR A 29 23.78 -9.93 -12.33
C THR A 29 23.41 -9.41 -10.95
N HIS A 30 22.98 -8.13 -10.90
CA HIS A 30 22.42 -7.51 -9.70
C HIS A 30 21.08 -6.85 -10.05
N PRO A 31 19.99 -7.67 -10.21
CA PRO A 31 18.71 -7.15 -10.67
C PRO A 31 18.20 -6.03 -9.75
N LEU A 32 17.83 -4.89 -10.37
CA LEU A 32 17.29 -3.73 -9.69
C LEU A 32 15.80 -3.93 -9.45
N ILE A 33 15.36 -3.84 -8.19
CA ILE A 33 13.94 -3.94 -7.81
C ILE A 33 13.31 -2.55 -7.67
N LEU A 34 13.98 -1.67 -6.90
CA LEU A 34 13.50 -0.32 -6.61
C LEU A 34 14.66 0.67 -6.58
N THR A 35 14.39 1.90 -7.00
CA THR A 35 15.26 3.05 -6.79
C THR A 35 14.48 4.15 -6.09
N ASP A 36 15.15 4.87 -5.19
CA ASP A 36 14.65 6.07 -4.55
C ASP A 36 15.69 7.17 -4.58
N ILE A 37 15.20 8.40 -4.64
CA ILE A 37 15.97 9.56 -4.24
C ILE A 37 15.73 9.72 -2.73
N SER A 38 16.79 9.82 -1.94
CA SER A 38 16.72 9.88 -0.48
C SER A 38 15.98 11.10 0.07
N GLU A 39 15.85 12.15 -0.73
CA GLU A 39 15.20 13.40 -0.34
C GLU A 39 13.79 13.50 -0.90
N GLU A 40 12.89 14.02 -0.09
CA GLU A 40 11.53 14.34 -0.51
C GLU A 40 11.51 15.41 -1.59
N SER A 41 10.56 15.29 -2.51
CA SER A 41 10.57 16.11 -3.72
C SER A 41 9.95 17.49 -3.50
N ALA A 42 10.74 18.53 -3.62
CA ALA A 42 10.31 19.92 -3.49
C ALA A 42 9.14 20.29 -4.44
N SER A 43 9.01 19.61 -5.59
CA SER A 43 7.90 19.80 -6.54
C SER A 43 6.53 19.39 -5.97
N LEU A 44 6.50 18.62 -4.90
CA LEU A 44 5.27 18.17 -4.22
C LEU A 44 4.92 18.98 -2.97
N ARG A 45 5.70 20.03 -2.65
CA ARG A 45 5.51 20.82 -1.43
C ARG A 45 4.08 21.35 -1.27
N GLY A 46 3.42 21.78 -2.34
CA GLY A 46 2.04 22.27 -2.28
C GLY A 46 1.04 21.19 -1.80
N ILE A 47 1.18 19.95 -2.29
CA ILE A 47 0.36 18.83 -1.84
C ILE A 47 0.74 18.46 -0.40
N HIS A 48 2.04 18.36 -0.12
CA HIS A 48 2.57 18.02 1.21
C HIS A 48 2.02 18.95 2.28
N ASP A 49 2.20 20.28 2.13
CA ASP A 49 1.86 21.27 3.15
C ASP A 49 0.36 21.29 3.47
N LYS A 50 -0.49 21.10 2.44
CA LYS A 50 -1.95 21.03 2.64
C LYS A 50 -2.36 19.77 3.41
N ILE A 51 -1.78 18.61 3.07
CA ILE A 51 -2.04 17.37 3.78
C ILE A 51 -1.50 17.45 5.20
N GLU A 52 -0.30 17.96 5.40
CA GLU A 52 0.30 18.12 6.74
C GLU A 52 -0.53 19.05 7.63
N THR A 53 -1.03 20.17 7.07
CA THR A 53 -1.95 21.06 7.77
C THR A 53 -3.21 20.32 8.22
N TYR A 54 -3.82 19.54 7.33
CA TYR A 54 -4.99 18.71 7.67
C TYR A 54 -4.67 17.66 8.76
N VAL A 55 -3.55 16.95 8.62
CA VAL A 55 -3.09 15.94 9.59
C VAL A 55 -2.91 16.55 10.98
N ASN A 56 -2.27 17.71 11.05
CA ASN A 56 -2.05 18.41 12.32
C ASN A 56 -3.37 18.89 12.94
N ALA A 57 -4.29 19.42 12.15
CA ALA A 57 -5.62 19.81 12.61
C ALA A 57 -6.42 18.60 13.12
N ALA A 58 -6.47 17.49 12.36
CA ALA A 58 -7.20 16.29 12.76
C ALA A 58 -6.68 15.68 14.08
N ARG A 59 -5.37 15.73 14.31
CA ARG A 59 -4.76 15.29 15.57
C ARG A 59 -5.08 16.24 16.73
N SER A 60 -4.97 17.56 16.50
CA SER A 60 -5.29 18.58 17.53
C SER A 60 -6.75 18.52 17.95
N GLU A 61 -7.65 18.21 17.03
CA GLU A 61 -9.08 18.01 17.27
C GLU A 61 -9.42 16.60 17.81
N GLN A 62 -8.42 15.79 18.11
CA GLN A 62 -8.54 14.42 18.63
C GLN A 62 -9.38 13.48 17.73
N LYS A 63 -9.41 13.75 16.43
CA LYS A 63 -10.06 12.89 15.43
C LYS A 63 -9.26 11.61 15.16
N ALA A 64 -7.95 11.66 15.37
CA ALA A 64 -7.06 10.51 15.36
C ALA A 64 -5.89 10.72 16.32
N ASP A 65 -5.36 9.63 16.89
CA ASP A 65 -4.14 9.66 17.70
C ASP A 65 -2.90 9.80 16.80
N GLU A 66 -2.88 9.04 15.70
CA GLU A 66 -1.74 8.93 14.78
C GLU A 66 -2.24 8.90 13.33
N ILE A 67 -1.54 9.62 12.46
CA ILE A 67 -1.78 9.65 11.02
C ILE A 67 -0.43 9.69 10.32
N SER A 68 -0.18 8.75 9.40
CA SER A 68 0.97 8.75 8.50
C SER A 68 0.50 8.69 7.07
N VAL A 69 1.20 9.42 6.19
CA VAL A 69 0.86 9.51 4.77
C VAL A 69 2.10 9.25 3.92
N TYR A 70 1.93 8.54 2.83
CA TYR A 70 2.90 8.39 1.75
C TYR A 70 2.25 8.81 0.42
N PHE A 71 2.95 9.60 -0.37
CA PHE A 71 2.53 10.01 -1.71
C PHE A 71 3.68 9.90 -2.70
N ARG A 72 3.40 9.36 -3.89
CA ARG A 72 4.40 9.24 -4.96
C ARG A 72 3.78 9.37 -6.34
N LYS A 73 4.33 10.24 -7.17
CA LYS A 73 4.08 10.24 -8.62
C LYS A 73 4.79 9.03 -9.24
N LEU A 74 4.07 8.26 -10.03
CA LEU A 74 4.61 7.02 -10.62
C LEU A 74 5.25 7.24 -12.01
N ASP A 75 5.05 8.41 -12.60
CA ASP A 75 5.66 8.82 -13.86
C ASP A 75 7.13 9.27 -13.71
N ASN A 76 7.45 9.99 -12.64
CA ASN A 76 8.78 10.59 -12.43
C ASN A 76 9.41 10.25 -11.08
N GLY A 77 8.71 9.51 -10.22
CA GLY A 77 9.21 9.04 -8.93
C GLY A 77 9.26 10.10 -7.83
N ALA A 78 8.77 11.32 -8.05
CA ALA A 78 8.68 12.34 -7.00
C ALA A 78 7.77 11.87 -5.84
N TRP A 79 8.21 12.05 -4.61
CA TRP A 79 7.53 11.52 -3.44
C TRP A 79 7.70 12.39 -2.20
N PHE A 80 6.84 12.19 -1.22
CA PHE A 80 6.97 12.68 0.15
C PHE A 80 6.27 11.72 1.12
N SER A 81 6.58 11.90 2.41
CA SER A 81 5.87 11.21 3.49
C SER A 81 5.61 12.15 4.68
N ILE A 82 4.58 11.85 5.45
CA ILE A 82 4.26 12.53 6.71
C ILE A 82 4.26 11.49 7.80
N ASN A 83 4.99 11.74 8.89
CA ASN A 83 5.21 10.81 10.00
C ASN A 83 5.74 9.43 9.56
N PRO A 84 6.83 9.36 8.75
CA PRO A 84 7.31 8.13 8.11
C PRO A 84 7.82 7.08 9.10
N ASN A 85 8.24 7.49 10.31
CA ASN A 85 8.81 6.58 11.32
C ASN A 85 7.75 5.90 12.19
N GLN A 86 6.48 6.36 12.11
CA GLN A 86 5.39 5.74 12.82
C GLN A 86 5.06 4.38 12.19
N THR A 87 4.86 3.37 13.03
CA THR A 87 4.54 2.01 12.58
C THR A 87 3.16 1.58 13.06
N TYR A 88 2.50 0.74 12.26
CA TYR A 88 1.14 0.26 12.48
C TYR A 88 1.07 -1.24 12.20
N ASN A 89 0.15 -1.93 12.88
CA ASN A 89 -0.23 -3.27 12.45
C ASN A 89 -0.99 -3.14 11.12
N PRO A 90 -0.51 -3.73 10.01
CA PRO A 90 -1.11 -3.51 8.70
C PRO A 90 -2.53 -4.10 8.56
N ALA A 91 -2.94 -4.94 9.50
CA ALA A 91 -4.20 -5.67 9.42
C ALA A 91 -4.37 -6.35 8.04
N SER A 92 -5.53 -6.24 7.41
CA SER A 92 -5.79 -6.87 6.11
C SER A 92 -4.97 -6.32 4.93
N MET A 93 -4.20 -5.25 5.10
CA MET A 93 -3.31 -4.81 4.02
C MET A 93 -2.19 -5.83 3.73
N ILE A 94 -1.80 -6.66 4.71
CA ILE A 94 -0.80 -7.74 4.50
C ILE A 94 -1.21 -8.71 3.37
N LYS A 95 -2.50 -8.78 3.02
CA LYS A 95 -3.04 -9.59 1.93
C LYS A 95 -2.44 -9.23 0.56
N VAL A 96 -1.87 -8.02 0.40
CA VAL A 96 -1.11 -7.65 -0.80
C VAL A 96 0.13 -8.53 -0.94
N ALA A 97 0.85 -8.81 0.15
CA ALA A 97 1.99 -9.73 0.12
C ALA A 97 1.57 -11.18 -0.19
N TYR A 98 0.40 -11.62 0.29
CA TYR A 98 -0.20 -12.90 -0.12
C TYR A 98 -0.44 -12.94 -1.63
N LEU A 99 -1.07 -11.91 -2.17
CA LEU A 99 -1.33 -11.82 -3.62
C LEU A 99 -0.03 -11.90 -4.42
N ILE A 100 1.00 -11.14 -4.06
CA ILE A 100 2.31 -11.18 -4.73
C ILE A 100 2.92 -12.60 -4.63
N THR A 101 2.78 -13.26 -3.48
CA THR A 101 3.27 -14.64 -3.28
C THR A 101 2.63 -15.60 -4.29
N PHE A 102 1.30 -15.56 -4.42
CA PHE A 102 0.60 -16.42 -5.39
C PHE A 102 0.93 -16.08 -6.83
N MET A 103 1.15 -14.80 -7.16
CA MET A 103 1.63 -14.40 -8.48
C MET A 103 3.02 -14.98 -8.76
N LYS A 104 3.94 -14.97 -7.78
CA LYS A 104 5.25 -15.62 -7.89
C LYS A 104 5.14 -17.15 -8.04
N MET A 105 4.25 -17.78 -7.30
CA MET A 105 3.98 -19.23 -7.46
C MET A 105 3.44 -19.54 -8.85
N ALA A 106 2.56 -18.70 -9.37
CA ALA A 106 1.97 -18.87 -10.71
C ALA A 106 2.99 -18.68 -11.85
N GLU A 107 4.04 -17.90 -11.66
CA GLU A 107 5.14 -17.79 -12.64
C GLU A 107 5.82 -19.13 -12.92
N SER A 108 5.94 -19.97 -11.89
CA SER A 108 6.55 -21.31 -12.01
C SER A 108 5.52 -22.39 -12.32
N ASN A 109 4.27 -22.20 -11.88
CA ASN A 109 3.18 -23.13 -12.09
C ASN A 109 1.86 -22.40 -12.29
N PRO A 110 1.50 -21.97 -13.50
CA PRO A 110 0.25 -21.24 -13.78
C PRO A 110 -1.01 -21.99 -13.31
N ASN A 111 -0.97 -23.34 -13.30
CA ASN A 111 -2.10 -24.16 -12.89
C ASN A 111 -2.43 -24.05 -11.40
N ILE A 112 -1.56 -23.44 -10.58
CA ILE A 112 -1.84 -23.21 -9.16
C ILE A 112 -3.12 -22.40 -8.96
N LEU A 113 -3.42 -21.44 -9.83
CA LEU A 113 -4.61 -20.60 -9.73
C LEU A 113 -5.91 -21.40 -9.90
N ASN A 114 -5.87 -22.51 -10.64
CA ASN A 114 -7.01 -23.40 -10.88
C ASN A 114 -7.15 -24.49 -9.80
N LYS A 115 -6.16 -24.64 -8.91
CA LYS A 115 -6.21 -25.63 -7.82
C LYS A 115 -7.44 -25.37 -6.95
N LYS A 116 -8.24 -26.41 -6.71
CA LYS A 116 -9.43 -26.34 -5.86
C LYS A 116 -9.09 -26.66 -4.41
N VAL A 117 -9.63 -25.85 -3.51
CA VAL A 117 -9.55 -26.00 -2.06
C VAL A 117 -10.97 -26.12 -1.52
N TYR A 118 -11.19 -27.12 -0.66
CA TYR A 118 -12.49 -27.35 -0.03
C TYR A 118 -12.65 -26.45 1.19
N PHE A 119 -13.74 -25.67 1.23
CA PHE A 119 -14.09 -24.87 2.41
C PHE A 119 -15.18 -25.60 3.21
N SER A 120 -14.78 -26.22 4.32
CA SER A 120 -15.71 -27.02 5.14
C SER A 120 -16.58 -26.16 6.03
N LYS A 121 -16.00 -25.18 6.72
CA LYS A 121 -16.68 -24.30 7.68
C LYS A 121 -15.87 -23.04 7.96
N HIS A 122 -16.56 -22.01 8.48
CA HIS A 122 -15.91 -20.77 8.89
C HIS A 122 -14.89 -20.98 10.02
N PHE A 123 -13.78 -20.26 9.91
CA PHE A 123 -12.74 -20.27 10.93
C PHE A 123 -13.09 -19.29 12.06
N SER A 124 -12.87 -19.71 13.31
CA SER A 124 -13.10 -18.84 14.47
C SER A 124 -12.25 -17.55 14.42
N GLN A 125 -11.06 -17.62 13.84
CA GLN A 125 -10.16 -16.49 13.67
C GLN A 125 -10.65 -15.48 12.62
N ALA A 126 -11.54 -15.89 11.70
CA ALA A 126 -12.10 -15.04 10.66
C ALA A 126 -13.20 -14.08 11.15
N ILE A 127 -13.69 -14.29 12.37
CA ILE A 127 -14.86 -13.55 12.93
C ILE A 127 -14.56 -12.04 13.14
N ASN A 128 -13.31 -11.68 13.36
CA ASN A 128 -12.90 -10.30 13.69
C ASN A 128 -12.79 -9.39 12.45
N GLN A 129 -13.78 -9.42 11.56
CA GLN A 129 -13.88 -8.52 10.42
C GLN A 129 -15.05 -7.56 10.65
N ASN A 130 -14.73 -6.25 10.84
CA ASN A 130 -15.75 -5.24 11.14
C ASN A 130 -16.40 -4.67 9.86
N ILE A 131 -15.64 -4.60 8.76
CA ILE A 131 -16.12 -4.19 7.44
C ILE A 131 -16.28 -5.43 6.58
N LYS A 132 -17.52 -5.91 6.42
CA LYS A 132 -17.85 -7.16 5.74
C LYS A 132 -19.03 -7.00 4.80
N ASP A 133 -18.87 -7.39 3.54
CA ASP A 133 -19.91 -7.36 2.50
C ASP A 133 -20.03 -8.69 1.74
N PHE A 134 -19.18 -9.66 2.07
CA PHE A 134 -19.10 -10.96 1.42
C PHE A 134 -18.76 -12.06 2.44
N GLN A 135 -19.11 -13.30 2.11
CA GLN A 135 -18.77 -14.47 2.91
C GLN A 135 -18.71 -15.71 2.01
N LEU A 136 -17.66 -16.53 2.18
CA LEU A 136 -17.58 -17.85 1.54
C LEU A 136 -18.75 -18.75 2.01
N LYS A 137 -19.22 -19.62 1.14
CA LYS A 137 -20.24 -20.62 1.46
C LYS A 137 -19.59 -21.94 1.87
N GLU A 138 -19.98 -22.45 3.03
CA GLU A 138 -19.51 -23.74 3.53
C GLU A 138 -19.90 -24.90 2.59
N GLY A 139 -19.09 -25.95 2.59
CA GLY A 139 -19.30 -27.15 1.75
C GLY A 139 -18.97 -26.98 0.27
N VAL A 140 -18.29 -25.90 -0.12
CA VAL A 140 -17.97 -25.56 -1.51
C VAL A 140 -16.47 -25.68 -1.78
N HIS A 141 -16.11 -26.08 -2.99
CA HIS A 141 -14.74 -25.99 -3.50
C HIS A 141 -14.51 -24.66 -4.22
N TYR A 142 -13.49 -23.92 -3.80
CA TYR A 142 -13.06 -22.69 -4.45
C TYR A 142 -11.71 -22.90 -5.13
N THR A 143 -11.51 -22.28 -6.29
CA THR A 143 -10.17 -22.20 -6.88
C THR A 143 -9.31 -21.22 -6.09
N ILE A 144 -7.98 -21.37 -6.16
CA ILE A 144 -7.05 -20.36 -5.60
C ILE A 144 -7.37 -18.98 -6.16
N GLU A 145 -7.64 -18.84 -7.45
CA GLU A 145 -8.07 -17.57 -8.05
C GLU A 145 -9.35 -17.01 -7.40
N GLY A 146 -10.36 -17.85 -7.17
CA GLY A 146 -11.59 -17.45 -6.48
C GLY A 146 -11.34 -17.00 -5.04
N LEU A 147 -10.45 -17.69 -4.31
CA LEU A 147 -10.04 -17.29 -2.97
C LEU A 147 -9.24 -15.99 -2.96
N LEU A 148 -8.33 -15.78 -3.93
CA LEU A 148 -7.60 -14.52 -4.09
C LEU A 148 -8.57 -13.36 -4.37
N THR A 149 -9.58 -13.60 -5.22
CA THR A 149 -10.63 -12.61 -5.48
C THR A 149 -11.41 -12.28 -4.20
N ALA A 150 -11.88 -13.27 -3.44
CA ALA A 150 -12.58 -13.04 -2.18
C ALA A 150 -11.71 -12.27 -1.16
N MET A 151 -10.42 -12.64 -1.05
CA MET A 151 -9.47 -11.99 -0.16
C MET A 151 -9.17 -10.54 -0.56
N MET A 152 -8.98 -10.25 -1.84
CA MET A 152 -8.56 -8.91 -2.29
C MET A 152 -9.74 -7.97 -2.48
N VAL A 153 -10.82 -8.43 -3.10
CA VAL A 153 -12.01 -7.61 -3.43
C VAL A 153 -12.85 -7.32 -2.17
N HIS A 154 -13.10 -8.35 -1.37
CA HIS A 154 -13.98 -8.28 -0.19
C HIS A 154 -13.23 -8.32 1.14
N SER A 155 -11.91 -8.46 1.10
CA SER A 155 -11.09 -8.61 2.30
C SER A 155 -11.47 -9.84 3.16
N ASP A 156 -12.04 -10.90 2.55
CA ASP A 156 -12.51 -12.07 3.26
C ASP A 156 -11.41 -12.79 4.04
N ASN A 157 -11.65 -13.04 5.33
CA ASN A 157 -10.66 -13.64 6.22
C ASN A 157 -10.62 -15.17 6.12
N ASP A 158 -11.74 -15.85 5.84
CA ASP A 158 -11.76 -17.29 5.61
C ASP A 158 -10.93 -17.63 4.37
N ALA A 159 -11.11 -16.87 3.28
CA ALA A 159 -10.27 -17.01 2.08
C ALA A 159 -8.79 -16.78 2.38
N THR A 160 -8.45 -15.82 3.25
CA THR A 160 -7.07 -15.56 3.64
C THR A 160 -6.45 -16.74 4.38
N ILE A 161 -7.18 -17.35 5.30
CA ILE A 161 -6.71 -18.53 6.06
C ILE A 161 -6.50 -19.71 5.11
N LEU A 162 -7.46 -20.02 4.25
CA LEU A 162 -7.33 -21.09 3.25
C LEU A 162 -6.13 -20.87 2.33
N LEU A 163 -5.91 -19.64 1.87
CA LEU A 163 -4.74 -19.29 1.05
C LEU A 163 -3.44 -19.45 1.84
N GLY A 164 -3.42 -19.09 3.12
CA GLY A 164 -2.27 -19.28 4.00
C GLY A 164 -1.83 -20.75 4.08
N GLU A 165 -2.78 -21.69 4.11
CA GLU A 165 -2.51 -23.14 4.09
C GLU A 165 -1.93 -23.64 2.76
N GLN A 166 -2.14 -22.92 1.66
CA GLN A 166 -1.67 -23.26 0.31
C GLN A 166 -0.42 -22.48 -0.09
N MET A 167 -0.05 -21.47 0.67
CA MET A 167 1.01 -20.53 0.35
C MET A 167 2.40 -21.13 0.55
N ASN A 168 3.33 -20.81 -0.34
CA ASN A 168 4.74 -21.10 -0.11
C ASN A 168 5.34 -20.03 0.81
N VAL A 169 5.59 -20.41 2.08
CA VAL A 169 6.12 -19.51 3.12
C VAL A 169 7.51 -18.96 2.77
N ASN A 170 8.35 -19.73 2.06
CA ASN A 170 9.67 -19.25 1.66
C ASN A 170 9.56 -18.12 0.63
N ILE A 171 8.62 -18.21 -0.31
CA ILE A 171 8.35 -17.12 -1.26
C ILE A 171 7.78 -15.92 -0.51
N PHE A 172 6.82 -16.13 0.39
CA PHE A 172 6.24 -15.05 1.20
C PHE A 172 7.31 -14.30 1.99
N ASN A 173 8.14 -14.99 2.76
CA ASN A 173 9.22 -14.38 3.52
C ASN A 173 10.29 -13.75 2.61
N GLY A 174 10.53 -14.35 1.44
CA GLY A 174 11.44 -13.84 0.42
C GLY A 174 11.07 -12.44 -0.05
N ILE A 175 9.78 -12.14 -0.23
CA ILE A 175 9.30 -10.83 -0.63
C ILE A 175 9.74 -9.74 0.36
N PHE A 176 9.57 -9.98 1.65
CA PHE A 176 9.96 -9.01 2.69
C PHE A 176 11.48 -8.83 2.73
N LYS A 177 12.23 -9.93 2.65
CA LYS A 177 13.70 -9.90 2.61
C LYS A 177 14.19 -9.11 1.39
N ASP A 178 13.66 -9.41 0.22
CA ASP A 178 14.07 -8.81 -1.05
C ASP A 178 13.72 -7.31 -1.12
N LEU A 179 12.63 -6.89 -0.49
CA LEU A 179 12.22 -5.49 -0.39
C LEU A 179 12.87 -4.74 0.77
N ASN A 180 13.73 -5.42 1.55
CA ASN A 180 14.32 -4.88 2.77
C ASN A 180 13.24 -4.34 3.73
N ILE A 181 12.25 -5.20 4.02
CA ILE A 181 11.15 -4.95 4.96
C ILE A 181 11.25 -5.99 6.08
N PRO A 182 10.98 -5.65 7.35
CA PRO A 182 10.93 -6.64 8.42
C PRO A 182 9.97 -7.79 8.09
N ILE A 183 10.42 -9.03 8.28
CA ILE A 183 9.59 -10.23 8.00
C ILE A 183 8.57 -10.39 9.13
N PRO A 184 7.27 -10.60 8.82
CA PRO A 184 6.27 -10.91 9.84
C PRO A 184 6.64 -12.15 10.64
N ASN A 185 6.60 -12.03 11.96
CA ASN A 185 6.79 -13.17 12.87
C ASN A 185 5.41 -13.69 13.31
N PRO A 186 5.09 -14.97 13.13
CA PRO A 186 3.79 -15.52 13.49
C PRO A 186 3.50 -15.53 15.01
N VAL A 187 4.52 -15.32 15.84
CA VAL A 187 4.39 -15.35 17.32
C VAL A 187 4.18 -13.94 17.90
N THR A 188 4.64 -12.91 17.21
CA THR A 188 4.56 -11.51 17.68
C THR A 188 3.69 -10.67 16.76
N GLU A 189 3.15 -9.57 17.30
CA GLU A 189 2.48 -8.60 16.43
C GLU A 189 3.46 -8.00 15.43
N TYR A 190 3.00 -7.84 14.20
CA TYR A 190 3.77 -7.26 13.12
C TYR A 190 3.40 -5.79 12.92
N TYR A 191 4.42 -4.95 12.80
CA TYR A 191 4.28 -3.51 12.57
C TYR A 191 5.09 -3.08 11.36
N ILE A 192 4.55 -2.15 10.58
CA ILE A 192 5.15 -1.64 9.35
C ILE A 192 4.87 -0.14 9.19
N SER A 193 5.80 0.59 8.59
CA SER A 193 5.65 2.01 8.27
C SER A 193 4.98 2.21 6.89
N VAL A 194 4.50 3.44 6.63
CA VAL A 194 4.00 3.81 5.29
C VAL A 194 5.09 3.68 4.21
N ASN A 195 6.35 4.02 4.55
CA ASN A 195 7.48 3.96 3.64
C ASN A 195 7.87 2.52 3.27
N ASP A 196 7.68 1.58 4.18
CA ASP A 196 7.92 0.17 3.87
C ASP A 196 6.75 -0.44 3.10
N PHE A 197 5.51 -0.15 3.52
CA PHE A 197 4.34 -0.73 2.88
C PHE A 197 4.18 -0.30 1.41
N CYS A 198 4.54 0.94 1.07
CA CYS A 198 4.47 1.44 -0.30
C CYS A 198 5.26 0.59 -1.31
N LYS A 199 6.32 -0.10 -0.86
CA LYS A 199 7.19 -0.93 -1.70
C LYS A 199 6.42 -2.05 -2.40
N PHE A 200 5.40 -2.64 -1.76
CA PHE A 200 4.55 -3.67 -2.38
C PHE A 200 3.80 -3.14 -3.61
N PHE A 201 3.20 -1.96 -3.53
CA PHE A 201 2.51 -1.35 -4.67
C PHE A 201 3.49 -0.91 -5.76
N ARG A 202 4.67 -0.42 -5.38
CA ARG A 202 5.70 0.02 -6.32
C ARG A 202 6.24 -1.12 -7.16
N VAL A 203 6.54 -2.28 -6.57
CA VAL A 203 7.02 -3.45 -7.32
C VAL A 203 5.94 -4.04 -8.22
N LEU A 204 4.67 -3.96 -7.84
CA LEU A 204 3.55 -4.34 -8.72
C LEU A 204 3.43 -3.39 -9.90
N TYR A 205 3.43 -2.07 -9.66
CA TYR A 205 3.30 -1.08 -10.73
C TYR A 205 4.47 -1.14 -11.73
N SER A 206 5.69 -1.24 -11.23
CA SER A 206 6.88 -1.30 -12.07
C SER A 206 7.16 -2.69 -12.65
N SER A 207 6.40 -3.71 -12.24
CA SER A 207 6.60 -5.12 -12.62
C SER A 207 8.04 -5.60 -12.42
N THR A 208 8.69 -5.16 -11.33
CA THR A 208 10.10 -5.45 -11.07
C THR A 208 10.30 -6.69 -10.19
N TYR A 209 9.23 -7.22 -9.60
CA TYR A 209 9.29 -8.41 -8.74
C TYR A 209 8.54 -9.62 -9.32
N THR A 210 7.42 -9.40 -9.97
CA THR A 210 6.67 -10.39 -10.73
C THR A 210 6.68 -10.04 -12.21
N ARG A 211 6.48 -11.04 -13.08
CA ARG A 211 6.35 -10.79 -14.52
C ARG A 211 5.19 -9.81 -14.80
N PRO A 212 5.27 -9.00 -15.89
CA PRO A 212 4.29 -7.96 -16.18
C PRO A 212 2.84 -8.46 -16.21
N GLU A 213 2.58 -9.65 -16.77
CA GLU A 213 1.23 -10.22 -16.84
C GLU A 213 0.62 -10.52 -15.46
N TYR A 214 1.44 -10.93 -14.49
CA TYR A 214 1.00 -11.20 -13.13
C TYR A 214 0.86 -9.93 -12.28
N SER A 215 1.75 -8.95 -12.50
CA SER A 215 1.61 -7.63 -11.89
C SER A 215 0.34 -6.92 -12.36
N GLU A 216 0.06 -6.94 -13.66
CA GLU A 216 -1.16 -6.39 -14.27
C GLU A 216 -2.41 -7.09 -13.72
N TYR A 217 -2.38 -8.42 -13.64
CA TYR A 217 -3.46 -9.22 -13.07
C TYR A 217 -3.74 -8.84 -11.60
N ALA A 218 -2.70 -8.71 -10.78
CA ALA A 218 -2.81 -8.33 -9.38
C ALA A 218 -3.41 -6.91 -9.22
N LEU A 219 -2.89 -5.94 -9.97
CA LEU A 219 -3.40 -4.56 -9.93
C LEU A 219 -4.85 -4.50 -10.42
N LYS A 220 -5.19 -5.22 -11.50
CA LYS A 220 -6.56 -5.31 -12.02
C LYS A 220 -7.52 -5.89 -10.98
N MET A 221 -7.15 -6.97 -10.29
CA MET A 221 -7.96 -7.56 -9.22
C MET A 221 -8.27 -6.52 -8.14
N MET A 222 -7.30 -5.72 -7.72
CA MET A 222 -7.48 -4.67 -6.72
C MET A 222 -8.37 -3.51 -7.19
N THR A 223 -8.59 -3.32 -8.49
CA THR A 223 -9.55 -2.30 -8.96
C THR A 223 -11.02 -2.68 -8.69
N TYR A 224 -11.30 -3.93 -8.38
CA TYR A 224 -12.64 -4.43 -8.06
C TYR A 224 -12.95 -4.36 -6.56
N SER A 225 -12.06 -3.82 -5.72
CA SER A 225 -12.31 -3.67 -4.29
C SER A 225 -13.66 -3.01 -4.03
N THR A 226 -14.44 -3.60 -3.13
CA THR A 226 -15.77 -3.10 -2.73
C THR A 226 -15.71 -2.04 -1.66
N TYR A 227 -14.53 -1.81 -1.05
CA TYR A 227 -14.36 -0.77 -0.05
C TYR A 227 -14.23 0.61 -0.68
N ASN A 228 -15.28 1.42 -0.60
CA ASN A 228 -15.34 2.75 -1.22
C ASN A 228 -15.37 3.92 -0.22
N ASN A 229 -15.29 3.63 1.09
CA ASN A 229 -15.46 4.65 2.12
C ASN A 229 -14.16 5.34 2.58
N GLY A 230 -13.00 4.88 2.11
CA GLY A 230 -11.68 5.45 2.41
C GLY A 230 -11.15 6.35 1.29
N LEU A 231 -9.95 6.04 0.80
CA LEU A 231 -9.28 6.84 -0.25
C LEU A 231 -10.13 7.00 -1.52
N LYS A 232 -10.86 5.97 -1.92
CA LYS A 232 -11.73 6.00 -3.11
C LYS A 232 -12.79 7.09 -3.02
N LYS A 233 -13.28 7.42 -1.83
CA LYS A 233 -14.26 8.48 -1.60
C LYS A 233 -13.73 9.88 -1.93
N GLY A 234 -12.42 10.09 -1.86
CA GLY A 234 -11.77 11.38 -2.11
C GLY A 234 -11.46 11.68 -3.57
N ILE A 235 -11.69 10.73 -4.48
CA ILE A 235 -11.40 10.89 -5.92
C ILE A 235 -12.68 10.82 -6.76
N ASP A 236 -12.59 11.27 -8.02
CA ASP A 236 -13.71 11.14 -8.97
C ASP A 236 -14.13 9.65 -9.07
N PRO A 237 -15.44 9.34 -8.98
CA PRO A 237 -15.95 7.96 -9.06
C PRO A 237 -15.52 7.20 -10.32
N ASN A 238 -15.33 7.90 -11.45
CA ASN A 238 -14.92 7.32 -12.72
C ASN A 238 -13.42 7.01 -12.83
N VAL A 239 -12.61 7.54 -11.92
CA VAL A 239 -11.17 7.29 -11.88
C VAL A 239 -10.91 5.89 -11.30
N LYS A 240 -10.18 5.06 -12.04
CA LYS A 240 -9.78 3.73 -11.56
C LYS A 240 -8.76 3.84 -10.42
N MET A 241 -8.88 2.95 -9.46
CA MET A 241 -7.95 2.83 -8.36
C MET A 241 -7.72 1.36 -8.03
N SER A 242 -6.46 0.93 -8.03
CA SER A 242 -6.06 -0.38 -7.45
C SER A 242 -5.72 -0.17 -6.01
N HIS A 243 -6.52 -0.70 -5.08
CA HIS A 243 -6.34 -0.40 -3.66
C HIS A 243 -6.65 -1.57 -2.73
N LYS A 244 -6.10 -1.50 -1.52
CA LYS A 244 -6.38 -2.42 -0.43
C LYS A 244 -6.44 -1.67 0.89
N PHE A 245 -7.49 -1.91 1.65
CA PHE A 245 -7.63 -1.43 3.02
C PHE A 245 -7.31 -2.52 4.04
N GLY A 246 -7.03 -2.10 5.26
CA GLY A 246 -6.92 -2.94 6.44
C GLY A 246 -7.51 -2.25 7.65
N GLU A 247 -8.30 -2.97 8.43
CA GLU A 247 -8.92 -2.44 9.63
C GLU A 247 -8.73 -3.38 10.82
N ARG A 248 -8.68 -2.79 12.01
CA ARG A 248 -8.55 -3.51 13.26
C ARG A 248 -9.17 -2.71 14.40
N ILE A 249 -9.89 -3.39 15.27
CA ILE A 249 -10.31 -2.87 16.58
C ILE A 249 -9.57 -3.65 17.67
N PHE A 250 -8.99 -2.95 18.63
CA PHE A 250 -8.31 -3.54 19.77
C PHE A 250 -8.53 -2.68 21.02
N GLY A 251 -9.23 -3.22 21.99
CA GLY A 251 -9.70 -2.47 23.15
C GLY A 251 -10.59 -1.30 22.74
N SER A 252 -10.26 -0.09 23.20
CA SER A 252 -10.97 1.15 22.83
C SER A 252 -10.40 1.85 21.60
N LYS A 253 -9.42 1.25 20.94
CA LYS A 253 -8.73 1.82 19.79
C LYS A 253 -9.06 1.09 18.50
N ALA A 254 -9.00 1.84 17.42
CA ALA A 254 -9.15 1.34 16.06
C ALA A 254 -7.95 1.75 15.21
N GLN A 255 -7.63 0.93 14.22
CA GLN A 255 -6.73 1.27 13.11
C GLN A 255 -7.48 1.07 11.81
N LEU A 256 -7.29 1.98 10.87
CA LEU A 256 -7.78 1.88 9.50
C LEU A 256 -6.71 2.42 8.56
N HIS A 257 -6.35 1.62 7.61
CA HIS A 257 -5.27 1.91 6.67
C HIS A 257 -5.74 1.64 5.27
N GLU A 258 -5.20 2.37 4.31
CA GLU A 258 -5.43 2.07 2.90
C GLU A 258 -4.26 2.57 2.05
N PHE A 259 -3.87 1.76 1.08
CA PHE A 259 -2.93 2.09 0.01
C PHE A 259 -3.58 1.87 -1.33
N GLY A 260 -3.28 2.74 -2.28
CA GLY A 260 -3.78 2.54 -3.63
C GLY A 260 -3.07 3.38 -4.69
N ILE A 261 -3.11 2.86 -5.91
CA ILE A 261 -2.67 3.54 -7.11
C ILE A 261 -3.89 4.14 -7.80
N VAL A 262 -3.89 5.46 -7.93
CA VAL A 262 -4.92 6.22 -8.63
C VAL A 262 -4.49 6.41 -10.09
N PHE A 263 -5.26 5.87 -11.03
CA PHE A 263 -4.97 5.94 -12.46
C PHE A 263 -5.67 7.17 -13.06
N TYR A 264 -5.10 8.35 -12.80
CA TYR A 264 -5.64 9.59 -13.33
C TYR A 264 -4.87 10.02 -14.58
N ASN A 265 -5.58 10.13 -15.70
CA ASN A 265 -5.01 10.43 -17.02
C ASN A 265 -3.84 9.46 -17.36
N LYS A 266 -2.71 10.01 -17.84
CA LYS A 266 -1.49 9.25 -18.12
C LYS A 266 -0.45 9.36 -17.01
N THR A 267 -0.78 9.96 -15.90
CA THR A 267 0.12 10.24 -14.78
C THR A 267 -0.44 9.66 -13.49
N PRO A 268 -0.31 8.34 -13.26
CA PRO A 268 -0.80 7.73 -12.02
C PRO A 268 0.05 8.11 -10.82
N TYR A 269 -0.56 8.05 -9.64
CA TYR A 269 0.14 8.23 -8.37
C TYR A 269 -0.24 7.16 -7.36
N LEU A 270 0.67 6.86 -6.47
CA LEU A 270 0.48 6.02 -5.30
C LEU A 270 0.21 6.90 -4.08
N ILE A 271 -0.83 6.60 -3.33
CA ILE A 271 -1.13 7.20 -2.04
C ILE A 271 -1.35 6.11 -1.01
N GLY A 272 -0.80 6.32 0.18
CA GLY A 272 -1.01 5.44 1.34
C GLY A 272 -1.28 6.26 2.58
N VAL A 273 -2.27 5.85 3.37
CA VAL A 273 -2.62 6.48 4.64
C VAL A 273 -2.78 5.40 5.70
N MET A 274 -2.04 5.55 6.80
CA MET A 274 -2.17 4.71 7.98
C MET A 274 -2.62 5.54 9.17
N THR A 275 -3.64 5.06 9.91
CA THR A 275 -4.25 5.82 10.99
C THR A 275 -4.52 4.96 12.23
N LYS A 276 -4.53 5.61 13.40
CA LYS A 276 -4.96 5.06 14.68
C LYS A 276 -5.81 6.08 15.42
N GLY A 277 -6.89 5.64 16.03
CA GLY A 277 -7.82 6.49 16.76
C GLY A 277 -8.90 5.70 17.48
N ASN A 278 -10.06 6.30 17.71
CA ASN A 278 -11.13 5.71 18.51
C ASN A 278 -12.30 5.15 17.66
N SER A 279 -12.40 5.50 16.38
CA SER A 279 -13.56 5.16 15.56
C SER A 279 -13.16 4.88 14.10
N LEU A 280 -13.51 3.70 13.56
CA LEU A 280 -13.33 3.35 12.17
C LEU A 280 -14.00 4.36 11.22
N THR A 281 -15.20 4.84 11.58
CA THR A 281 -15.94 5.83 10.77
C THR A 281 -15.17 7.14 10.67
N GLN A 282 -14.62 7.62 11.77
CA GLN A 282 -13.83 8.85 11.81
C GLN A 282 -12.52 8.70 11.03
N LEU A 283 -11.82 7.56 11.21
CA LEU A 283 -10.61 7.25 10.45
C LEU A 283 -10.89 7.12 8.95
N SER A 284 -12.03 6.54 8.58
CA SER A 284 -12.48 6.46 7.18
C SER A 284 -12.69 7.85 6.57
N THR A 285 -13.25 8.79 7.31
CA THR A 285 -13.38 10.20 6.88
C THR A 285 -12.02 10.83 6.65
N ILE A 286 -11.06 10.61 7.55
CA ILE A 286 -9.68 11.11 7.42
C ILE A 286 -9.02 10.59 6.13
N LEU A 287 -9.16 9.30 5.83
CA LEU A 287 -8.64 8.72 4.59
C LEU A 287 -9.23 9.41 3.36
N GLY A 288 -10.55 9.61 3.34
CA GLY A 288 -11.26 10.27 2.25
C GLY A 288 -10.84 11.74 2.07
N ASP A 289 -10.70 12.48 3.16
CA ASP A 289 -10.32 13.89 3.14
C ASP A 289 -8.87 14.08 2.65
N ILE A 290 -7.93 13.26 3.13
CA ILE A 290 -6.53 13.28 2.66
C ILE A 290 -6.47 12.94 1.17
N SER A 291 -7.22 11.92 0.74
CA SER A 291 -7.30 11.54 -0.67
C SER A 291 -7.87 12.67 -1.54
N LYS A 292 -8.90 13.37 -1.04
CA LYS A 292 -9.50 14.50 -1.74
C LYS A 292 -8.52 15.67 -1.88
N ILE A 293 -7.81 16.02 -0.81
CA ILE A 293 -6.79 17.08 -0.85
C ILE A 293 -5.71 16.71 -1.89
N ALA A 294 -5.20 15.47 -1.83
CA ALA A 294 -4.20 14.98 -2.76
C ALA A 294 -4.70 15.04 -4.21
N PHE A 295 -5.90 14.55 -4.47
CA PHE A 295 -6.47 14.48 -5.82
C PHE A 295 -6.73 15.87 -6.41
N ASP A 296 -7.32 16.79 -5.64
CA ASP A 296 -7.63 18.16 -6.10
C ASP A 296 -6.34 18.94 -6.41
N GLU A 297 -5.32 18.86 -5.55
CA GLU A 297 -4.02 19.49 -5.79
C GLU A 297 -3.29 18.85 -6.98
N TYR A 298 -3.36 17.53 -7.09
CA TYR A 298 -2.74 16.82 -8.21
C TYR A 298 -3.33 17.22 -9.56
N LYS A 299 -4.65 17.40 -9.62
CA LYS A 299 -5.35 17.91 -10.82
C LYS A 299 -4.87 19.30 -11.19
N MET A 300 -4.80 20.23 -10.21
CA MET A 300 -4.36 21.61 -10.45
C MET A 300 -2.92 21.66 -10.97
N GLN A 301 -2.01 20.85 -10.42
CA GLN A 301 -0.60 20.82 -10.86
C GLN A 301 -0.42 20.25 -12.27
N ASN A 302 -1.33 19.41 -12.73
CA ASN A 302 -1.23 18.78 -14.06
C ASN A 302 -2.09 19.52 -15.13
N GLY A 303 -2.59 20.73 -14.84
CA GLY A 303 -3.17 21.65 -15.82
C GLY A 303 -4.55 21.24 -16.36
N ILE A 304 -5.37 20.60 -15.53
CA ILE A 304 -6.71 20.11 -15.93
C ILE A 304 -7.78 20.70 -15.02
#